data_9f65bb60ab94446a94980eebcfff96f2
#
_entry.id   9f65bb60ab94446a94980eebcfff96f2
#
_cell.length_a   1.000
_cell.length_b   1.000
_cell.length_c   1.000
_cell.angle_alpha   90.00
_cell.angle_beta   90.00
_cell.angle_gamma   90.00
#
_symmetry.space_group_name_H-M   'P 1'
#
loop_
_entity.id
_entity.type
_entity.pdbx_description
1 polymer ?
#
loop_
_entity_poly.entity_id
_entity_poly.type
_entity_poly.pdbx_seq_one_letter_code
_entity_poly.pdbx_strand_id
1 'polypeptide(L)'
;MDILSVGSATVDVFVHTKESHFNPKSRKIKLDIGSKVLVDHIFHATGGGGTNTAVAFSRLGLKAGFLGKLGKDEAARMIIDEMKEERVNTSLVSRSDVQTGYSVILDAAKEDHVILCFKGANDEFKATDIHESRMKAGWFYIATMMGDAYKAIEKLVEYAAANEVKVAFNPSTYLASKGPKYLEKVLRHVTVLVLNQDEARLIIGKKKVKELAVKLRELGPKIVVITDGPGEIVAYNGTIFYSAKPNKVKIVETTGSGDAFASGFVAGIIKTEDVEFALQLGMANAENVIQALGAKNNLLRLGQALKYMRKHRVSVKKSVK
;
A
#
# COMPACT_ATOMS: atom_id res chain seq x y z
N MET A 1 1.80 19.19 7.16
CA MET A 1 1.61 17.74 7.39
C MET A 1 2.97 17.09 7.41
N ASP A 2 3.12 15.99 8.17
CA ASP A 2 4.37 15.22 8.14
C ASP A 2 4.45 14.42 6.84
N ILE A 3 3.30 13.84 6.41
CA ILE A 3 3.21 13.02 5.22
C ILE A 3 1.87 13.21 4.49
N LEU A 4 1.93 13.23 3.15
CA LEU A 4 0.78 13.21 2.25
C LEU A 4 0.76 11.85 1.53
N SER A 5 -0.26 11.04 1.78
CA SER A 5 -0.50 9.81 1.04
C SER A 5 -1.24 10.09 -0.26
N VAL A 6 -0.71 9.61 -1.36
CA VAL A 6 -1.23 9.81 -2.72
C VAL A 6 -1.56 8.46 -3.33
N GLY A 7 -2.78 8.26 -3.79
CA GLY A 7 -3.17 6.97 -4.33
C GLY A 7 -4.66 6.76 -4.46
N SER A 8 -5.04 5.51 -4.70
CA SER A 8 -6.43 5.11 -4.85
C SER A 8 -7.20 5.09 -3.53
N ALA A 9 -8.51 5.27 -3.67
CA ALA A 9 -9.50 5.07 -2.63
C ALA A 9 -10.64 4.21 -3.19
N THR A 10 -11.05 3.18 -2.46
CA THR A 10 -12.11 2.24 -2.86
C THR A 10 -13.03 1.92 -1.71
N VAL A 11 -14.23 1.44 -2.03
CA VAL A 11 -15.01 0.62 -1.10
C VAL A 11 -14.85 -0.83 -1.52
N ASP A 12 -14.46 -1.67 -0.58
CA ASP A 12 -14.25 -3.10 -0.79
C ASP A 12 -15.44 -3.86 -0.21
N VAL A 13 -16.09 -4.64 -1.05
CA VAL A 13 -17.28 -5.45 -0.70
C VAL A 13 -16.84 -6.91 -0.66
N PHE A 14 -16.74 -7.47 0.52
CA PHE A 14 -16.44 -8.87 0.73
C PHE A 14 -17.73 -9.66 0.64
N VAL A 15 -17.79 -10.60 -0.29
CA VAL A 15 -18.95 -11.46 -0.54
C VAL A 15 -18.55 -12.88 -0.23
N HIS A 16 -19.14 -13.43 0.84
CA HIS A 16 -18.91 -14.80 1.24
C HIS A 16 -19.94 -15.72 0.61
N THR A 17 -19.49 -16.63 -0.26
CA THR A 17 -20.34 -17.60 -0.97
C THR A 17 -20.16 -18.98 -0.39
N LYS A 18 -21.18 -19.84 -0.57
CA LYS A 18 -21.05 -21.26 -0.20
C LYS A 18 -19.95 -21.95 -1.01
N GLU A 19 -19.23 -22.88 -0.40
CA GLU A 19 -18.14 -23.66 -1.01
C GLU A 19 -18.51 -24.36 -2.33
N SER A 20 -19.80 -24.57 -2.62
CA SER A 20 -20.31 -25.25 -3.82
C SER A 20 -19.94 -24.57 -5.15
N HIS A 21 -19.59 -23.29 -5.13
CA HIS A 21 -19.21 -22.52 -6.33
C HIS A 21 -17.69 -22.50 -6.58
N PHE A 22 -16.90 -22.99 -5.63
CA PHE A 22 -15.45 -23.06 -5.74
C PHE A 22 -15.00 -24.49 -6.10
N ASN A 23 -14.15 -24.60 -7.12
CA ASN A 23 -13.50 -25.85 -7.45
C ASN A 23 -12.05 -25.83 -7.03
N PRO A 24 -11.66 -26.47 -5.91
CA PRO A 24 -10.32 -26.42 -5.37
C PRO A 24 -9.25 -27.03 -6.30
N LYS A 25 -9.64 -28.01 -7.16
CA LYS A 25 -8.71 -28.62 -8.12
C LYS A 25 -8.34 -27.69 -9.27
N SER A 26 -9.31 -26.92 -9.77
CA SER A 26 -9.09 -25.99 -10.88
C SER A 26 -8.74 -24.57 -10.42
N ARG A 27 -8.87 -24.27 -9.12
CA ARG A 27 -8.76 -22.92 -8.53
C ARG A 27 -9.61 -21.89 -9.27
N LYS A 28 -10.85 -22.26 -9.59
CA LYS A 28 -11.79 -21.41 -10.34
C LYS A 28 -13.13 -21.30 -9.62
N ILE A 29 -13.68 -20.11 -9.59
CA ILE A 29 -15.08 -19.86 -9.25
C ILE A 29 -15.91 -20.03 -10.54
N LYS A 30 -16.98 -20.81 -10.49
CA LYS A 30 -17.92 -20.99 -11.59
C LYS A 30 -19.31 -20.53 -11.15
N LEU A 31 -19.88 -19.64 -11.93
CA LEU A 31 -21.25 -19.15 -11.77
C LEU A 31 -22.00 -19.40 -13.06
N ASP A 32 -23.19 -20.01 -12.98
CA ASP A 32 -24.00 -20.30 -14.14
C ASP A 32 -24.75 -19.03 -14.60
N ILE A 33 -24.75 -18.77 -15.91
CA ILE A 33 -25.45 -17.63 -16.48
C ILE A 33 -26.97 -17.77 -16.21
N GLY A 34 -27.57 -16.67 -15.71
CA GLY A 34 -28.98 -16.63 -15.33
C GLY A 34 -29.32 -17.20 -13.96
N SER A 35 -28.36 -17.76 -13.24
CA SER A 35 -28.58 -18.22 -11.86
C SER A 35 -28.66 -17.06 -10.87
N LYS A 36 -29.36 -17.30 -9.74
CA LYS A 36 -29.33 -16.47 -8.54
C LYS A 36 -28.49 -17.18 -7.49
N VAL A 37 -27.34 -16.62 -7.16
CA VAL A 37 -26.45 -17.17 -6.15
C VAL A 37 -26.75 -16.52 -4.81
N LEU A 38 -27.12 -17.32 -3.82
CA LEU A 38 -27.29 -16.85 -2.44
C LEU A 38 -25.93 -16.72 -1.78
N VAL A 39 -25.72 -15.60 -1.13
CA VAL A 39 -24.53 -15.32 -0.34
C VAL A 39 -24.86 -15.37 1.15
N ASP A 40 -23.93 -15.84 1.98
CA ASP A 40 -24.17 -15.99 3.40
C ASP A 40 -23.89 -14.68 4.16
N HIS A 41 -22.86 -13.95 3.77
CA HIS A 41 -22.46 -12.70 4.41
C HIS A 41 -21.94 -11.69 3.39
N ILE A 42 -22.23 -10.41 3.64
CA ILE A 42 -21.64 -9.27 2.94
C ILE A 42 -21.03 -8.36 4.00
N PHE A 43 -19.77 -7.99 3.80
CA PHE A 43 -19.08 -7.03 4.64
C PHE A 43 -18.50 -5.91 3.77
N HIS A 44 -18.69 -4.66 4.19
CA HIS A 44 -18.17 -3.48 3.50
C HIS A 44 -17.01 -2.90 4.31
N ALA A 45 -15.92 -2.60 3.62
CA ALA A 45 -14.80 -1.86 4.20
C ALA A 45 -14.33 -0.81 3.21
N THR A 46 -13.66 0.19 3.70
CA THR A 46 -12.96 1.13 2.82
C THR A 46 -11.56 0.61 2.55
N GLY A 47 -11.08 0.80 1.32
CA GLY A 47 -9.81 0.31 0.81
C GLY A 47 -9.12 1.31 -0.10
N GLY A 48 -8.13 0.81 -0.83
CA GLY A 48 -7.29 1.58 -1.73
C GLY A 48 -5.97 2.01 -1.07
N GLY A 49 -4.87 1.83 -1.80
CA GLY A 49 -3.52 2.04 -1.24
C GLY A 49 -3.29 3.43 -0.67
N GLY A 50 -3.94 4.46 -1.25
CA GLY A 50 -3.84 5.83 -0.75
C GLY A 50 -4.52 6.01 0.62
N THR A 51 -5.74 5.50 0.80
CA THR A 51 -6.47 5.64 2.07
C THR A 51 -5.94 4.70 3.14
N ASN A 52 -5.56 3.46 2.78
CA ASN A 52 -4.98 2.49 3.71
C ASN A 52 -3.74 3.06 4.39
N THR A 53 -2.83 3.63 3.59
CA THR A 53 -1.59 4.19 4.11
C THR A 53 -1.79 5.53 4.82
N ALA A 54 -2.73 6.38 4.38
CA ALA A 54 -3.06 7.62 5.10
C ALA A 54 -3.56 7.34 6.52
N VAL A 55 -4.47 6.37 6.68
CA VAL A 55 -4.97 5.93 8.00
C VAL A 55 -3.83 5.31 8.83
N ALA A 56 -3.01 4.45 8.23
CA ALA A 56 -1.87 3.85 8.93
C ALA A 56 -0.89 4.91 9.46
N PHE A 57 -0.53 5.90 8.65
CA PHE A 57 0.34 7.00 9.07
C PHE A 57 -0.25 7.80 10.24
N SER A 58 -1.55 8.10 10.17
CA SER A 58 -2.24 8.80 11.25
C SER A 58 -2.23 7.99 12.55
N ARG A 59 -2.57 6.69 12.49
CA ARG A 59 -2.54 5.80 13.65
C ARG A 59 -1.13 5.66 14.24
N LEU A 60 -0.10 5.71 13.40
CA LEU A 60 1.31 5.70 13.82
C LEU A 60 1.80 7.07 14.30
N GLY A 61 0.89 8.04 14.49
CA GLY A 61 1.14 9.33 15.13
C GLY A 61 1.82 10.36 14.23
N LEU A 62 1.63 10.29 12.93
CA LEU A 62 2.02 11.32 11.98
C LEU A 62 0.82 12.21 11.61
N LYS A 63 1.06 13.50 11.35
CA LYS A 63 0.05 14.40 10.75
C LYS A 63 -0.09 14.03 9.28
N ALA A 64 -1.01 13.10 8.99
CA ALA A 64 -1.23 12.55 7.66
C ALA A 64 -2.30 13.32 6.89
N GLY A 65 -2.14 13.37 5.55
CA GLY A 65 -3.15 13.82 4.61
C GLY A 65 -3.34 12.81 3.49
N PHE A 66 -4.43 12.96 2.76
CA PHE A 66 -4.75 12.16 1.59
C PHE A 66 -4.97 13.04 0.36
N LEU A 67 -4.32 12.67 -0.75
CA LEU A 67 -4.51 13.23 -2.08
C LEU A 67 -4.97 12.12 -3.03
N GLY A 68 -6.15 12.26 -3.57
CA GLY A 68 -6.76 11.34 -4.52
C GLY A 68 -8.08 11.89 -5.01
N LYS A 69 -8.81 11.08 -5.79
CA LYS A 69 -10.06 11.51 -6.40
C LYS A 69 -11.19 10.55 -6.06
N LEU A 70 -12.32 11.10 -5.65
CA LEU A 70 -13.53 10.38 -5.28
C LEU A 70 -14.71 10.85 -6.13
N GLY A 71 -15.70 10.02 -6.28
CA GLY A 71 -17.00 10.39 -6.83
C GLY A 71 -17.80 11.32 -5.92
N LYS A 72 -19.06 11.59 -6.34
CA LYS A 72 -20.06 12.36 -5.58
C LYS A 72 -21.15 11.42 -5.04
N ASP A 73 -20.73 10.28 -4.50
CA ASP A 73 -21.60 9.16 -4.11
C ASP A 73 -21.44 8.76 -2.63
N GLU A 74 -22.22 7.79 -2.20
CA GLU A 74 -22.22 7.29 -0.81
C GLU A 74 -20.88 6.62 -0.44
N ALA A 75 -20.25 5.93 -1.40
CA ALA A 75 -18.92 5.36 -1.19
C ALA A 75 -17.87 6.43 -0.87
N ALA A 76 -17.92 7.57 -1.57
CA ALA A 76 -17.06 8.69 -1.26
C ALA A 76 -17.31 9.26 0.15
N ARG A 77 -18.59 9.29 0.60
CA ARG A 77 -18.95 9.74 1.95
C ARG A 77 -18.37 8.81 2.99
N MET A 78 -18.59 7.50 2.84
CA MET A 78 -18.05 6.48 3.74
C MET A 78 -16.52 6.59 3.90
N ILE A 79 -15.78 6.77 2.78
CA ILE A 79 -14.33 6.92 2.81
C ILE A 79 -13.91 8.21 3.53
N ILE A 80 -14.58 9.33 3.26
CA ILE A 80 -14.25 10.63 3.87
C ILE A 80 -14.52 10.62 5.36
N ASP A 81 -15.63 10.03 5.79
CA ASP A 81 -16.02 9.99 7.19
C ASP A 81 -15.04 9.14 7.99
N GLU A 82 -14.67 7.95 7.50
CA GLU A 82 -13.60 7.16 8.14
C GLU A 82 -12.27 7.93 8.22
N MET A 83 -11.85 8.58 7.13
CA MET A 83 -10.61 9.35 7.17
C MET A 83 -10.63 10.48 8.19
N LYS A 84 -11.78 11.16 8.37
CA LYS A 84 -11.95 12.21 9.40
C LYS A 84 -11.89 11.62 10.82
N GLU A 85 -12.57 10.49 11.07
CA GLU A 85 -12.48 9.77 12.33
C GLU A 85 -11.05 9.38 12.67
N GLU A 86 -10.28 8.96 11.66
CA GLU A 86 -8.86 8.63 11.79
C GLU A 86 -7.93 9.86 11.73
N ARG A 87 -8.48 11.09 11.76
CA ARG A 87 -7.73 12.36 11.79
C ARG A 87 -6.83 12.58 10.58
N VAL A 88 -7.19 12.02 9.43
CA VAL A 88 -6.50 12.27 8.15
C VAL A 88 -7.03 13.57 7.54
N ASN A 89 -6.15 14.44 7.10
CA ASN A 89 -6.53 15.65 6.38
C ASN A 89 -7.04 15.31 4.97
N THR A 90 -8.31 15.60 4.70
CA THR A 90 -9.01 15.33 3.43
C THR A 90 -9.17 16.56 2.55
N SER A 91 -8.56 17.69 2.89
CA SER A 91 -8.76 18.96 2.17
C SER A 91 -8.22 18.97 0.73
N LEU A 92 -7.40 17.99 0.38
CA LEU A 92 -6.81 17.82 -0.95
C LEU A 92 -7.56 16.78 -1.81
N VAL A 93 -8.66 16.23 -1.32
CA VAL A 93 -9.46 15.27 -2.09
C VAL A 93 -10.21 16.01 -3.20
N SER A 94 -10.00 15.61 -4.44
CA SER A 94 -10.76 16.10 -5.58
C SER A 94 -12.02 15.26 -5.84
N ARG A 95 -12.95 15.80 -6.62
CA ARG A 95 -14.24 15.16 -6.92
C ARG A 95 -14.39 14.90 -8.42
N SER A 96 -15.06 13.81 -8.77
CA SER A 96 -15.42 13.43 -10.12
C SER A 96 -16.92 13.17 -10.22
N ASP A 97 -17.46 13.30 -11.43
CA ASP A 97 -18.82 12.80 -11.76
C ASP A 97 -18.84 11.29 -11.98
N VAL A 98 -17.67 10.67 -12.17
CA VAL A 98 -17.53 9.21 -12.20
C VAL A 98 -17.60 8.68 -10.75
N GLN A 99 -18.24 7.53 -10.59
CA GLN A 99 -18.38 6.87 -9.28
C GLN A 99 -17.03 6.59 -8.63
N THR A 100 -17.02 6.57 -7.29
CA THR A 100 -15.87 6.14 -6.49
C THR A 100 -15.47 4.70 -6.85
N GLY A 101 -14.19 4.38 -6.71
CA GLY A 101 -13.69 3.03 -6.96
C GLY A 101 -14.32 1.99 -6.03
N TYR A 102 -14.54 0.80 -6.59
CA TYR A 102 -15.11 -0.35 -5.89
C TYR A 102 -14.30 -1.61 -6.14
N SER A 103 -14.17 -2.46 -5.13
CA SER A 103 -13.70 -3.84 -5.29
C SER A 103 -14.78 -4.79 -4.77
N VAL A 104 -15.11 -5.82 -5.54
CA VAL A 104 -15.92 -6.94 -5.04
C VAL A 104 -14.99 -8.12 -4.85
N ILE A 105 -14.80 -8.52 -3.60
CA ILE A 105 -13.95 -9.64 -3.20
C ILE A 105 -14.86 -10.85 -3.00
N LEU A 106 -14.81 -11.78 -3.95
CA LEU A 106 -15.50 -13.05 -3.87
C LEU A 106 -14.62 -14.05 -3.14
N ASP A 107 -14.99 -14.37 -1.93
CA ASP A 107 -14.29 -15.36 -1.12
C ASP A 107 -14.63 -16.78 -1.61
N ALA A 108 -13.61 -17.59 -1.79
CA ALA A 108 -13.71 -18.91 -2.42
C ALA A 108 -13.43 -20.10 -1.50
N ALA A 109 -13.28 -19.92 -0.22
CA ALA A 109 -12.83 -20.88 0.82
C ALA A 109 -11.32 -20.86 1.10
N LYS A 110 -10.97 -20.85 2.37
CA LYS A 110 -9.60 -21.03 2.90
C LYS A 110 -8.49 -20.12 2.35
N GLU A 111 -8.71 -18.84 2.21
CA GLU A 111 -7.70 -17.85 1.80
C GLU A 111 -7.63 -17.53 0.29
N ASP A 112 -8.31 -18.28 -0.60
CA ASP A 112 -8.40 -17.96 -2.03
C ASP A 112 -9.59 -17.00 -2.29
N HIS A 113 -9.36 -15.97 -3.09
CA HIS A 113 -10.40 -15.01 -3.47
C HIS A 113 -10.20 -14.52 -4.90
N VAL A 114 -11.28 -14.00 -5.48
CA VAL A 114 -11.26 -13.28 -6.76
C VAL A 114 -11.68 -11.83 -6.50
N ILE A 115 -10.92 -10.89 -7.01
CA ILE A 115 -11.23 -9.47 -6.86
C ILE A 115 -11.67 -8.89 -8.20
N LEU A 116 -12.90 -8.39 -8.23
CA LEU A 116 -13.42 -7.60 -9.34
C LEU A 116 -13.22 -6.12 -9.02
N CYS A 117 -12.36 -5.44 -9.77
CA CYS A 117 -11.99 -4.06 -9.51
C CYS A 117 -12.64 -3.09 -10.49
N PHE A 118 -13.40 -2.13 -9.97
CA PHE A 118 -13.82 -0.93 -10.69
C PHE A 118 -13.01 0.26 -10.18
N LYS A 119 -12.18 0.85 -11.04
CA LYS A 119 -11.29 1.96 -10.66
C LYS A 119 -12.04 3.28 -10.47
N GLY A 120 -13.04 3.53 -11.28
CA GLY A 120 -13.91 4.71 -11.15
C GLY A 120 -13.13 6.03 -11.11
N ALA A 121 -13.48 6.89 -10.18
CA ALA A 121 -12.87 8.21 -10.02
C ALA A 121 -11.34 8.18 -9.85
N ASN A 122 -10.75 7.05 -9.42
CA ASN A 122 -9.29 6.95 -9.30
C ASN A 122 -8.57 7.13 -10.64
N ASP A 123 -9.17 6.63 -11.75
CA ASP A 123 -8.58 6.75 -13.09
C ASP A 123 -8.77 8.17 -13.67
N GLU A 124 -9.69 8.96 -13.08
CA GLU A 124 -9.92 10.36 -13.45
C GLU A 124 -8.95 11.35 -12.76
N PHE A 125 -8.04 10.88 -11.92
CA PHE A 125 -7.06 11.72 -11.27
C PHE A 125 -6.06 12.27 -12.30
N LYS A 126 -5.88 13.60 -12.32
CA LYS A 126 -5.06 14.32 -13.32
C LYS A 126 -4.15 15.33 -12.63
N ALA A 127 -3.19 15.84 -13.38
CA ALA A 127 -2.29 16.89 -12.90
C ALA A 127 -3.02 18.16 -12.44
N THR A 128 -4.23 18.42 -12.97
CA THR A 128 -5.09 19.54 -12.56
C THR A 128 -5.68 19.36 -11.16
N ASP A 129 -5.69 18.15 -10.63
CA ASP A 129 -6.13 17.87 -9.26
C ASP A 129 -5.02 18.16 -8.22
N ILE A 130 -3.80 18.45 -8.68
CA ILE A 130 -2.64 18.74 -7.85
C ILE A 130 -2.59 20.26 -7.58
N HIS A 131 -2.93 20.64 -6.35
CA HIS A 131 -2.89 22.05 -5.92
C HIS A 131 -1.61 22.31 -5.11
N GLU A 132 -0.52 22.61 -5.79
CA GLU A 132 0.83 22.74 -5.22
C GLU A 132 0.91 23.66 -4.00
N SER A 133 0.24 24.83 -4.05
CA SER A 133 0.21 25.80 -2.95
C SER A 133 -0.40 25.27 -1.64
N ARG A 134 -1.17 24.18 -1.73
CA ARG A 134 -1.86 23.55 -0.60
C ARG A 134 -1.12 22.30 -0.06
N MET A 135 -0.13 21.79 -0.82
CA MET A 135 0.58 20.55 -0.49
C MET A 135 1.81 20.80 0.41
N LYS A 136 1.59 21.25 1.64
CA LYS A 136 2.68 21.45 2.61
C LYS A 136 2.91 20.18 3.44
N ALA A 137 3.82 19.32 2.99
CA ALA A 137 4.20 18.08 3.67
C ALA A 137 5.70 17.81 3.55
N GLY A 138 6.30 17.17 4.54
CA GLY A 138 7.72 16.77 4.51
C GLY A 138 7.96 15.52 3.67
N TRP A 139 6.92 14.69 3.49
CA TRP A 139 6.97 13.46 2.71
C TRP A 139 5.74 13.29 1.84
N PHE A 140 5.93 12.69 0.65
CA PHE A 140 4.87 12.08 -0.12
C PHE A 140 5.03 10.56 -0.10
N TYR A 141 3.98 9.86 0.27
CA TYR A 141 3.86 8.42 0.04
C TYR A 141 3.01 8.21 -1.19
N ILE A 142 3.55 7.59 -2.21
CA ILE A 142 2.88 7.37 -3.49
C ILE A 142 2.55 5.88 -3.60
N ALA A 143 1.26 5.57 -3.54
CA ALA A 143 0.73 4.26 -3.89
C ALA A 143 0.49 4.18 -5.41
N THR A 144 0.16 2.99 -5.89
CA THR A 144 -0.07 2.75 -7.32
C THR A 144 -1.24 3.57 -7.87
N MET A 145 -0.95 4.28 -8.95
CA MET A 145 -1.95 4.90 -9.84
C MET A 145 -1.57 4.62 -11.30
N MET A 146 -2.56 4.45 -12.18
CA MET A 146 -2.33 3.98 -13.54
C MET A 146 -2.76 5.01 -14.59
N GLY A 147 -2.37 4.79 -15.85
CA GLY A 147 -2.81 5.61 -16.98
C GLY A 147 -2.44 7.08 -16.82
N ASP A 148 -3.41 7.97 -17.04
CA ASP A 148 -3.21 9.42 -16.91
C ASP A 148 -2.95 9.84 -15.46
N ALA A 149 -3.46 9.10 -14.49
CA ALA A 149 -3.15 9.32 -13.09
C ALA A 149 -1.66 9.08 -12.78
N TYR A 150 -0.98 8.14 -13.47
CA TYR A 150 0.46 7.98 -13.34
C TYR A 150 1.25 9.18 -13.89
N LYS A 151 0.78 9.81 -14.98
CA LYS A 151 1.39 11.05 -15.49
C LYS A 151 1.29 12.20 -14.47
N ALA A 152 0.20 12.24 -13.69
CA ALA A 152 0.09 13.19 -12.60
C ALA A 152 1.10 12.91 -11.47
N ILE A 153 1.39 11.62 -11.21
CA ILE A 153 2.44 11.23 -10.26
C ILE A 153 3.83 11.67 -10.74
N GLU A 154 4.15 11.57 -12.04
CA GLU A 154 5.42 12.07 -12.57
C GLU A 154 5.61 13.57 -12.25
N LYS A 155 4.57 14.39 -12.44
CA LYS A 155 4.61 15.83 -12.07
C LYS A 155 4.73 16.04 -10.57
N LEU A 156 4.08 15.20 -9.77
CA LEU A 156 4.13 15.29 -8.32
C LEU A 156 5.54 15.02 -7.78
N VAL A 157 6.27 14.06 -8.35
CA VAL A 157 7.65 13.78 -7.92
C VAL A 157 8.63 14.85 -8.39
N GLU A 158 8.39 15.48 -9.55
CA GLU A 158 9.15 16.66 -10.00
C GLU A 158 8.95 17.84 -9.03
N TYR A 159 7.70 18.10 -8.63
CA TYR A 159 7.39 19.09 -7.59
C TYR A 159 8.07 18.76 -6.26
N ALA A 160 8.01 17.49 -5.84
CA ALA A 160 8.66 17.04 -4.60
C ALA A 160 10.17 17.29 -4.62
N ALA A 161 10.84 17.01 -5.74
CA ALA A 161 12.26 17.26 -5.93
C ALA A 161 12.60 18.76 -5.86
N ALA A 162 11.80 19.62 -6.50
CA ALA A 162 12.00 21.07 -6.50
C ALA A 162 11.78 21.72 -5.12
N ASN A 163 11.02 21.05 -4.22
CA ASN A 163 10.65 21.56 -2.90
C ASN A 163 11.24 20.75 -1.74
N GLU A 164 12.26 19.92 -2.00
CA GLU A 164 12.95 19.08 -1.01
C GLU A 164 12.04 18.13 -0.23
N VAL A 165 10.87 17.78 -0.79
CA VAL A 165 9.94 16.80 -0.20
C VAL A 165 10.47 15.38 -0.46
N LYS A 166 10.63 14.58 0.58
CA LYS A 166 11.05 13.19 0.46
C LYS A 166 9.90 12.33 -0.10
N VAL A 167 10.23 11.35 -0.95
CA VAL A 167 9.23 10.49 -1.62
C VAL A 167 9.41 9.04 -1.20
N ALA A 168 8.33 8.41 -0.72
CA ALA A 168 8.21 6.96 -0.60
C ALA A 168 7.30 6.45 -1.71
N PHE A 169 7.65 5.33 -2.34
CA PHE A 169 6.92 4.80 -3.49
C PHE A 169 6.67 3.29 -3.37
N ASN A 170 5.44 2.88 -3.66
CA ASN A 170 5.05 1.47 -3.84
C ASN A 170 4.37 1.32 -5.21
N PRO A 171 5.07 0.71 -6.21
CA PRO A 171 4.56 0.61 -7.58
C PRO A 171 3.46 -0.42 -7.77
N SER A 172 3.31 -1.38 -6.86
CA SER A 172 2.55 -2.61 -7.03
C SER A 172 2.84 -3.35 -8.36
N THR A 173 2.22 -4.51 -8.55
CA THR A 173 2.42 -5.35 -9.74
C THR A 173 2.10 -4.62 -11.05
N TYR A 174 1.07 -3.73 -11.05
CA TYR A 174 0.65 -3.02 -12.27
C TYR A 174 1.75 -2.11 -12.85
N LEU A 175 2.38 -1.32 -12.01
CA LEU A 175 3.45 -0.43 -12.47
C LEU A 175 4.77 -1.17 -12.63
N ALA A 176 5.07 -2.13 -11.75
CA ALA A 176 6.27 -2.97 -11.85
C ALA A 176 6.35 -3.71 -13.19
N SER A 177 5.22 -4.19 -13.71
CA SER A 177 5.14 -4.88 -15.00
C SER A 177 5.47 -3.99 -16.22
N LYS A 178 5.43 -2.66 -16.07
CA LYS A 178 5.85 -1.72 -17.13
C LYS A 178 7.38 -1.61 -17.28
N GLY A 179 8.12 -2.14 -16.33
CA GLY A 179 9.57 -2.19 -16.34
C GLY A 179 10.27 -0.88 -15.96
N PRO A 180 11.60 -0.92 -15.86
CA PRO A 180 12.41 0.17 -15.29
C PRO A 180 12.34 1.47 -16.10
N LYS A 181 12.30 1.38 -17.43
CA LYS A 181 12.26 2.56 -18.32
C LYS A 181 10.99 3.40 -18.09
N TYR A 182 9.85 2.73 -17.88
CA TYR A 182 8.60 3.43 -17.60
C TYR A 182 8.61 4.13 -16.24
N LEU A 183 9.26 3.52 -15.25
CA LEU A 183 9.32 4.02 -13.87
C LEU A 183 10.47 5.02 -13.65
N GLU A 184 11.35 5.22 -14.61
CA GLU A 184 12.62 5.94 -14.46
C GLU A 184 12.45 7.35 -13.87
N LYS A 185 11.50 8.11 -14.39
CA LYS A 185 11.24 9.49 -13.92
C LYS A 185 10.85 9.55 -12.46
N VAL A 186 10.05 8.58 -11.99
CA VAL A 186 9.62 8.51 -10.59
C VAL A 186 10.77 8.00 -9.73
N LEU A 187 11.42 6.89 -10.11
CA LEU A 187 12.46 6.24 -9.31
C LEU A 187 13.65 7.14 -8.99
N ARG A 188 14.03 8.04 -9.89
CA ARG A 188 15.12 9.01 -9.67
C ARG A 188 14.91 9.91 -8.45
N HIS A 189 13.65 10.17 -8.07
CA HIS A 189 13.28 11.08 -6.98
C HIS A 189 12.86 10.34 -5.71
N VAL A 190 12.86 9.01 -5.73
CA VAL A 190 12.41 8.19 -4.61
C VAL A 190 13.46 8.13 -3.51
N THR A 191 13.05 8.42 -2.28
CA THR A 191 13.85 8.21 -1.08
C THR A 191 13.71 6.77 -0.59
N VAL A 192 12.49 6.25 -0.52
CA VAL A 192 12.19 4.88 -0.05
C VAL A 192 11.32 4.16 -1.08
N LEU A 193 11.85 3.09 -1.65
CA LEU A 193 11.11 2.18 -2.53
C LEU A 193 10.72 0.94 -1.73
N VAL A 194 9.42 0.63 -1.66
CA VAL A 194 8.91 -0.59 -1.02
C VAL A 194 8.16 -1.40 -2.07
N LEU A 195 8.52 -2.65 -2.23
CA LEU A 195 7.86 -3.58 -3.17
C LEU A 195 8.07 -5.02 -2.73
N ASN A 196 7.29 -5.95 -3.28
CA ASN A 196 7.53 -7.38 -3.03
C ASN A 196 8.57 -7.96 -4.02
N GLN A 197 9.00 -9.19 -3.76
CA GLN A 197 10.05 -9.84 -4.55
C GLN A 197 9.62 -10.09 -6.01
N ASP A 198 8.35 -10.38 -6.25
CA ASP A 198 7.84 -10.59 -7.61
C ASP A 198 7.79 -9.28 -8.39
N GLU A 199 7.37 -8.19 -7.76
CA GLU A 199 7.43 -6.85 -8.34
C GLU A 199 8.87 -6.42 -8.64
N ALA A 200 9.81 -6.71 -7.73
CA ALA A 200 11.23 -6.46 -7.95
C ALA A 200 11.77 -7.24 -9.19
N ARG A 201 11.32 -8.48 -9.37
CA ARG A 201 11.66 -9.31 -10.53
C ARG A 201 11.03 -8.81 -11.83
N LEU A 202 9.82 -8.25 -11.77
CA LEU A 202 9.20 -7.62 -12.94
C LEU A 202 10.00 -6.42 -13.45
N ILE A 203 10.60 -5.64 -12.53
CA ILE A 203 11.39 -4.47 -12.89
C ILE A 203 12.81 -4.86 -13.36
N ILE A 204 13.49 -5.78 -12.67
CA ILE A 204 14.93 -6.05 -12.86
C ILE A 204 15.20 -7.37 -13.59
N GLY A 205 14.24 -8.30 -13.58
CA GLY A 205 14.44 -9.67 -14.01
C GLY A 205 14.77 -10.63 -12.85
N LYS A 206 14.88 -11.93 -13.15
CA LYS A 206 15.09 -12.97 -12.13
C LYS A 206 16.50 -12.90 -11.55
N LYS A 207 16.64 -12.49 -10.30
CA LYS A 207 17.88 -12.39 -9.52
C LYS A 207 17.65 -12.76 -8.06
N LYS A 208 18.73 -12.96 -7.30
CA LYS A 208 18.68 -13.09 -5.83
C LYS A 208 18.24 -11.76 -5.20
N VAL A 209 17.56 -11.82 -4.05
CA VAL A 209 16.92 -10.64 -3.42
C VAL A 209 17.92 -9.49 -3.16
N LYS A 210 19.13 -9.79 -2.70
CA LYS A 210 20.17 -8.76 -2.48
C LYS A 210 20.63 -8.10 -3.80
N GLU A 211 20.77 -8.88 -4.88
CA GLU A 211 21.09 -8.34 -6.21
C GLU A 211 19.96 -7.46 -6.74
N LEU A 212 18.68 -7.87 -6.53
CA LEU A 212 17.51 -7.05 -6.85
C LEU A 212 17.56 -5.71 -6.13
N ALA A 213 17.84 -5.72 -4.82
CA ALA A 213 17.90 -4.50 -4.02
C ALA A 213 19.01 -3.55 -4.50
N VAL A 214 20.19 -4.07 -4.86
CA VAL A 214 21.28 -3.26 -5.43
C VAL A 214 20.87 -2.66 -6.77
N LYS A 215 20.32 -3.47 -7.68
CA LYS A 215 19.92 -3.00 -9.02
C LYS A 215 18.78 -1.99 -8.98
N LEU A 216 17.80 -2.18 -8.10
CA LEU A 216 16.74 -1.21 -7.89
C LEU A 216 17.28 0.12 -7.34
N ARG A 217 18.25 0.07 -6.43
CA ARG A 217 18.87 1.28 -5.90
C ARG A 217 19.66 2.06 -6.98
N GLU A 218 20.30 1.36 -7.91
CA GLU A 218 21.00 1.98 -9.04
C GLU A 218 20.03 2.80 -9.95
N LEU A 219 18.71 2.53 -9.89
CA LEU A 219 17.69 3.30 -10.60
C LEU A 219 17.30 4.63 -9.92
N GLY A 220 17.83 4.90 -8.70
CA GLY A 220 17.60 6.18 -8.02
C GLY A 220 17.24 6.10 -6.53
N PRO A 221 16.41 5.16 -6.05
CA PRO A 221 15.97 5.11 -4.65
C PRO A 221 17.14 5.10 -3.67
N LYS A 222 17.01 5.84 -2.56
CA LYS A 222 18.05 5.86 -1.51
C LYS A 222 17.99 4.61 -0.62
N ILE A 223 16.78 4.15 -0.33
CA ILE A 223 16.52 2.91 0.43
C ILE A 223 15.58 2.04 -0.40
N VAL A 224 15.93 0.78 -0.57
CA VAL A 224 15.09 -0.23 -1.23
C VAL A 224 14.69 -1.28 -0.23
N VAL A 225 13.40 -1.60 -0.14
CA VAL A 225 12.86 -2.64 0.75
C VAL A 225 12.09 -3.65 -0.08
N ILE A 226 12.49 -4.90 0.01
CA ILE A 226 11.88 -6.01 -0.70
C ILE A 226 11.25 -6.97 0.30
N THR A 227 9.92 -7.13 0.22
CA THR A 227 9.15 -8.08 1.05
C THR A 227 8.94 -9.39 0.30
N ASP A 228 8.70 -10.49 1.04
CA ASP A 228 8.45 -11.82 0.49
C ASP A 228 7.36 -12.57 1.29
N GLY A 229 6.25 -11.92 1.54
CA GLY A 229 5.16 -12.48 2.35
C GLY A 229 5.66 -13.00 3.70
N PRO A 230 5.53 -14.32 4.00
CA PRO A 230 6.07 -14.91 5.23
C PRO A 230 7.60 -15.15 5.18
N GLY A 231 8.24 -14.87 4.04
CA GLY A 231 9.68 -15.02 3.81
C GLY A 231 10.52 -13.93 4.44
N GLU A 232 11.76 -13.85 3.99
CA GLU A 232 12.72 -12.85 4.49
C GLU A 232 12.47 -11.48 3.83
N ILE A 233 12.41 -10.43 4.63
CA ILE A 233 12.37 -9.05 4.17
C ILE A 233 13.79 -8.52 4.13
N VAL A 234 14.17 -7.88 3.03
CA VAL A 234 15.49 -7.27 2.85
C VAL A 234 15.36 -5.77 2.59
N ALA A 235 16.02 -4.96 3.40
CA ALA A 235 16.21 -3.53 3.14
C ALA A 235 17.68 -3.25 2.82
N TYR A 236 17.92 -2.34 1.88
CA TYR A 236 19.26 -1.90 1.49
C TYR A 236 19.33 -0.38 1.39
N ASN A 237 20.25 0.24 2.13
CA ASN A 237 20.43 1.69 2.16
C ASN A 237 21.60 2.21 1.30
N GLY A 238 22.21 1.32 0.52
CA GLY A 238 23.37 1.63 -0.31
C GLY A 238 24.72 1.16 0.27
N THR A 239 24.76 0.85 1.56
CA THR A 239 25.96 0.35 2.24
C THR A 239 25.67 -0.95 2.99
N ILE A 240 24.55 -0.99 3.73
CA ILE A 240 24.19 -2.08 4.63
C ILE A 240 22.90 -2.75 4.13
N PHE A 241 22.93 -4.07 4.09
CA PHE A 241 21.72 -4.90 4.01
C PHE A 241 21.21 -5.19 5.41
N TYR A 242 19.94 -4.97 5.60
CA TYR A 242 19.17 -5.35 6.78
C TYR A 242 18.23 -6.47 6.36
N SER A 243 18.23 -7.59 7.07
CA SER A 243 17.29 -8.67 6.81
C SER A 243 16.60 -9.14 8.06
N ALA A 244 15.31 -9.42 7.94
CA ALA A 244 14.48 -9.86 9.03
C ALA A 244 13.39 -10.81 8.51
N LYS A 245 12.91 -11.69 9.37
CA LYS A 245 11.80 -12.58 9.05
C LYS A 245 10.63 -12.26 9.96
N PRO A 246 9.40 -12.07 9.40
CA PRO A 246 8.20 -11.83 10.20
C PRO A 246 7.90 -12.98 11.16
N ASN A 247 7.20 -12.66 12.24
CA ASN A 247 6.67 -13.67 13.15
C ASN A 247 5.53 -14.46 12.47
N LYS A 248 5.36 -15.71 12.88
CA LYS A 248 4.19 -16.49 12.47
C LYS A 248 2.97 -16.04 13.28
N VAL A 249 1.95 -15.56 12.59
CA VAL A 249 0.67 -15.17 13.19
C VAL A 249 -0.49 -15.91 12.53
N LYS A 250 -1.66 -15.89 13.16
CA LYS A 250 -2.87 -16.43 12.53
C LYS A 250 -3.31 -15.51 11.40
N ILE A 251 -3.39 -16.02 10.19
CA ILE A 251 -3.86 -15.25 9.03
C ILE A 251 -5.38 -15.41 8.93
N VAL A 252 -6.07 -14.29 8.78
CA VAL A 252 -7.50 -14.21 8.48
C VAL A 252 -7.68 -13.70 7.05
N GLU A 253 -6.95 -12.61 6.69
CA GLU A 253 -7.00 -11.98 5.37
C GLU A 253 -5.66 -11.30 5.09
N THR A 254 -5.13 -11.38 3.87
CA THR A 254 -3.84 -10.80 3.52
C THR A 254 -3.95 -9.43 2.84
N THR A 255 -5.16 -9.00 2.48
CA THR A 255 -5.42 -7.69 1.84
C THR A 255 -4.90 -6.56 2.72
N GLY A 256 -4.16 -5.64 2.10
CA GLY A 256 -3.60 -4.48 2.80
C GLY A 256 -2.32 -4.73 3.59
N SER A 257 -1.81 -5.97 3.66
CA SER A 257 -0.55 -6.28 4.37
C SER A 257 0.64 -5.50 3.82
N GLY A 258 0.71 -5.35 2.50
CA GLY A 258 1.74 -4.56 1.82
C GLY A 258 1.67 -3.08 2.20
N ASP A 259 0.46 -2.50 2.22
CA ASP A 259 0.23 -1.10 2.63
C ASP A 259 0.57 -0.90 4.10
N ALA A 260 0.20 -1.85 4.96
CA ALA A 260 0.48 -1.83 6.39
C ALA A 260 1.99 -1.91 6.66
N PHE A 261 2.71 -2.80 5.96
CA PHE A 261 4.16 -2.87 6.05
C PHE A 261 4.81 -1.58 5.56
N ALA A 262 4.48 -1.13 4.36
CA ALA A 262 5.10 0.02 3.73
C ALA A 262 4.88 1.30 4.55
N SER A 263 3.65 1.53 5.03
CA SER A 263 3.36 2.67 5.89
C SER A 263 4.07 2.60 7.24
N GLY A 264 4.15 1.41 7.86
CA GLY A 264 4.90 1.20 9.09
C GLY A 264 6.39 1.47 8.91
N PHE A 265 6.99 0.95 7.83
CA PHE A 265 8.39 1.19 7.50
C PHE A 265 8.68 2.68 7.27
N VAL A 266 7.88 3.34 6.42
CA VAL A 266 8.08 4.76 6.12
C VAL A 266 7.85 5.63 7.36
N ALA A 267 6.84 5.32 8.20
CA ALA A 267 6.64 6.00 9.47
C ALA A 267 7.84 5.85 10.42
N GLY A 268 8.46 4.65 10.46
CA GLY A 268 9.69 4.39 11.19
C GLY A 268 10.85 5.29 10.71
N ILE A 269 11.07 5.36 9.40
CA ILE A 269 12.10 6.23 8.81
C ILE A 269 11.84 7.70 9.11
N ILE A 270 10.58 8.16 9.02
CA ILE A 270 10.23 9.56 9.32
C ILE A 270 10.55 9.90 10.78
N LYS A 271 10.30 8.97 11.70
CA LYS A 271 10.43 9.21 13.15
C LYS A 271 11.86 9.08 13.69
N THR A 272 12.66 8.19 13.10
CA THR A 272 13.95 7.78 13.72
C THR A 272 15.15 7.78 12.78
N GLU A 273 14.91 7.80 11.48
CA GLU A 273 15.92 7.55 10.42
C GLU A 273 16.65 6.19 10.56
N ASP A 274 16.17 5.30 11.44
CA ASP A 274 16.74 3.98 11.70
C ASP A 274 16.01 2.91 10.89
N VAL A 275 16.73 2.25 9.99
CA VAL A 275 16.20 1.18 9.12
C VAL A 275 15.79 -0.05 9.92
N GLU A 276 16.50 -0.38 11.00
CA GLU A 276 16.16 -1.53 11.85
C GLU A 276 14.83 -1.32 12.57
N PHE A 277 14.66 -0.15 13.21
CA PHE A 277 13.40 0.24 13.84
C PHE A 277 12.25 0.27 12.80
N ALA A 278 12.51 0.84 11.62
CA ALA A 278 11.52 0.92 10.55
C ALA A 278 11.05 -0.46 10.07
N LEU A 279 11.98 -1.42 9.91
CA LEU A 279 11.63 -2.81 9.58
C LEU A 279 10.73 -3.44 10.64
N GLN A 280 11.10 -3.29 11.91
CA GLN A 280 10.32 -3.84 13.02
C GLN A 280 8.92 -3.23 13.09
N LEU A 281 8.79 -1.91 12.89
CA LEU A 281 7.49 -1.22 12.87
C LEU A 281 6.63 -1.64 11.68
N GLY A 282 7.23 -1.79 10.50
CA GLY A 282 6.56 -2.30 9.31
C GLY A 282 6.02 -3.71 9.50
N MET A 283 6.85 -4.63 10.02
CA MET A 283 6.43 -6.00 10.31
C MET A 283 5.32 -6.04 11.37
N ALA A 284 5.46 -5.30 12.48
CA ALA A 284 4.45 -5.26 13.53
C ALA A 284 3.08 -4.84 12.98
N ASN A 285 3.05 -3.82 12.10
CA ASN A 285 1.80 -3.33 11.51
C ASN A 285 1.20 -4.35 10.52
N ALA A 286 2.03 -4.97 9.66
CA ALA A 286 1.60 -5.99 8.72
C ALA A 286 1.11 -7.26 9.42
N GLU A 287 1.84 -7.75 10.43
CA GLU A 287 1.46 -8.92 11.22
C GLU A 287 0.12 -8.75 11.92
N ASN A 288 -0.24 -7.52 12.33
CA ASN A 288 -1.53 -7.28 12.97
C ASN A 288 -2.66 -7.13 11.95
N VAL A 289 -2.46 -6.45 10.82
CA VAL A 289 -3.54 -6.25 9.85
C VAL A 289 -4.05 -7.56 9.28
N ILE A 290 -3.18 -8.54 9.03
CA ILE A 290 -3.58 -9.83 8.46
C ILE A 290 -4.38 -10.74 9.41
N GLN A 291 -4.57 -10.34 10.66
CA GLN A 291 -5.35 -11.08 11.66
C GLN A 291 -6.83 -10.64 11.71
N ALA A 292 -7.28 -9.78 10.81
CA ALA A 292 -8.67 -9.33 10.70
C ALA A 292 -9.08 -9.16 9.22
N LEU A 293 -10.39 -9.14 8.96
CA LEU A 293 -10.93 -8.78 7.65
C LEU A 293 -10.75 -7.29 7.40
N GLY A 294 -10.38 -6.94 6.15
CA GLY A 294 -10.23 -5.55 5.69
C GLY A 294 -8.86 -4.94 5.97
N ALA A 295 -8.41 -4.11 5.06
CA ALA A 295 -7.03 -3.59 5.00
C ALA A 295 -6.63 -2.63 6.14
N LYS A 296 -7.57 -2.18 6.98
CA LYS A 296 -7.35 -1.15 8.01
C LYS A 296 -7.77 -1.57 9.43
N ASN A 297 -8.56 -2.64 9.58
CA ASN A 297 -9.23 -2.94 10.84
C ASN A 297 -8.27 -3.17 12.02
N ASN A 298 -7.16 -3.86 11.79
CA ASN A 298 -6.16 -4.13 12.83
C ASN A 298 -4.86 -3.31 12.68
N LEU A 299 -4.87 -2.21 11.93
CA LEU A 299 -3.72 -1.30 11.91
C LEU A 299 -3.43 -0.75 13.32
N LEU A 300 -2.18 -0.83 13.73
CA LEU A 300 -1.76 -0.46 15.08
C LEU A 300 -1.65 1.06 15.26
N ARG A 301 -2.04 1.55 16.43
CA ARG A 301 -1.62 2.87 16.90
C ARG A 301 -0.18 2.80 17.45
N LEU A 302 0.56 3.90 17.39
CA LEU A 302 2.00 3.90 17.74
C LEU A 302 2.30 3.22 19.08
N GLY A 303 1.54 3.54 20.13
CA GLY A 303 1.75 2.92 21.45
C GLY A 303 1.51 1.40 21.46
N GLN A 304 0.52 0.93 20.69
CA GLN A 304 0.26 -0.50 20.49
C GLN A 304 1.39 -1.16 19.70
N ALA A 305 1.89 -0.52 18.64
CA ALA A 305 2.99 -1.02 17.83
C ALA A 305 4.28 -1.17 18.65
N LEU A 306 4.62 -0.18 19.46
CA LEU A 306 5.78 -0.24 20.34
C LEU A 306 5.65 -1.35 21.41
N LYS A 307 4.45 -1.56 21.95
CA LYS A 307 4.16 -2.67 22.87
C LYS A 307 4.29 -4.01 22.16
N TYR A 308 3.76 -4.13 20.95
CA TYR A 308 3.83 -5.33 20.13
C TYR A 308 5.30 -5.69 19.81
N MET A 309 6.09 -4.74 19.32
CA MET A 309 7.52 -4.92 19.00
C MET A 309 8.34 -5.39 20.20
N ARG A 310 8.03 -4.88 21.41
CA ARG A 310 8.70 -5.34 22.66
C ARG A 310 8.36 -6.80 22.99
N LYS A 311 7.10 -7.20 22.78
CA LYS A 311 6.62 -8.56 23.06
C LYS A 311 7.06 -9.58 22.00
N HIS A 312 7.07 -9.18 20.74
CA HIS A 312 7.35 -10.01 19.57
C HIS A 312 8.62 -9.52 18.86
N ARG A 313 9.74 -9.59 19.59
CA ARG A 313 11.03 -9.12 19.06
C ARG A 313 11.45 -9.88 17.82
N VAL A 314 11.71 -9.15 16.74
CA VAL A 314 12.31 -9.68 15.52
C VAL A 314 13.78 -9.28 15.47
N SER A 315 14.64 -10.27 15.26
CA SER A 315 16.09 -10.02 15.07
C SER A 315 16.33 -9.50 13.65
N VAL A 316 16.99 -8.37 13.54
CA VAL A 316 17.43 -7.80 12.26
C VAL A 316 18.92 -8.09 12.09
N LYS A 317 19.24 -8.87 11.04
CA LYS A 317 20.63 -9.16 10.68
C LYS A 317 21.16 -8.04 9.79
N LYS A 318 22.39 -7.61 10.01
CA LYS A 318 23.11 -6.60 9.20
C LYS A 318 24.28 -7.24 8.49
N SER A 319 24.49 -6.91 7.22
CA SER A 319 25.68 -7.30 6.47
C SER A 319 26.07 -6.18 5.50
N VAL A 320 27.34 -5.92 5.37
CA VAL A 320 27.89 -4.98 4.38
C VAL A 320 27.78 -5.60 2.97
N LYS A 321 27.71 -4.74 1.96
CA LYS A 321 27.66 -5.15 0.54
C LYS A 321 28.95 -5.89 0.14
#